data_c391b67da7c127b7f6c46fbd97df92d7
#
_entry.id   c391b67da7c127b7f6c46fbd97df92d7
#
_cell.length_a   1.000
_cell.length_b   1.000
_cell.length_c   1.000
_cell.angle_alpha   90.00
_cell.angle_beta   90.00
_cell.angle_gamma   90.00
#
_symmetry.space_group_name_H-M   'P 1'
#
loop_
_entity.id
_entity.type
_entity.pdbx_description
1 polymer ?
#
loop_
_entity_poly.entity_id
_entity_poly.type
_entity_poly.pdbx_seq_one_letter_code
_entity_poly.pdbx_strand_id
1 'polypeptide(L)'
;MVPEFIGMIQPRRQSEIHPADRSVVLDKGYLKAFAQAHEAGGFDRVLIGYYADAPDGFLIGGFIAAHTARLGLLLAHRPGFVAPTVAARALATLDHASDGRLAVHIISGGDDADQRRDGDYLGKDERYARTAEYVSILKSLWTGDGAVSHEGRFYRFENAATSVRTVQKPHIPIYFGGASAAAIEVAAAHADVFALWGETYAQVREITARVREAAAVQGRQIRFSLSFRPILAATEEAAWARADAILQTTRQVGGQGWLGPNSGPPANEGSRRLLEAAALGERLDRCLWTGIAAATGARGNTTALVGTPAQVAEALLDYWKLGVSTFLIRGFDPLEDAVGYGETLMPLTRELIARETAKAERVPA
;
A
#
# COMPACT_ATOMS: atom_id res chain seq x y z
N MET A 1 -3.50 19.15 -7.57
CA MET A 1 -4.17 17.84 -7.22
C MET A 1 -4.11 17.66 -5.72
N VAL A 2 -5.24 17.38 -5.06
CA VAL A 2 -5.31 17.14 -3.60
C VAL A 2 -4.65 15.79 -3.32
N PRO A 3 -3.77 15.66 -2.32
CA PRO A 3 -3.15 14.40 -1.98
C PRO A 3 -4.14 13.44 -1.31
N GLU A 4 -4.10 12.16 -1.70
CA GLU A 4 -4.81 11.07 -1.02
C GLU A 4 -3.97 10.53 0.14
N PHE A 5 -4.63 10.20 1.25
CA PHE A 5 -4.01 9.50 2.39
C PHE A 5 -4.63 8.13 2.58
N ILE A 6 -3.80 7.11 2.63
CA ILE A 6 -4.19 5.73 2.88
C ILE A 6 -3.65 5.31 4.24
N GLY A 7 -4.53 4.83 5.12
CA GLY A 7 -4.12 4.16 6.35
C GLY A 7 -3.86 2.67 6.12
N MET A 8 -3.60 1.93 7.16
CA MET A 8 -3.51 0.46 7.10
C MET A 8 -4.31 -0.15 8.23
N ILE A 9 -5.24 -1.02 7.89
CA ILE A 9 -6.07 -1.72 8.87
C ILE A 9 -5.44 -3.03 9.30
N GLN A 10 -5.70 -3.42 10.53
CA GLN A 10 -5.28 -4.71 11.09
C GLN A 10 -6.43 -5.34 11.87
N PRO A 11 -6.58 -6.68 11.84
CA PRO A 11 -7.71 -7.37 12.48
C PRO A 11 -7.65 -7.35 14.02
N ARG A 12 -6.50 -6.97 14.58
CA ARG A 12 -6.21 -6.82 16.01
C ARG A 12 -5.04 -5.86 16.20
N ARG A 13 -4.81 -5.37 17.43
CA ARG A 13 -3.65 -4.52 17.72
C ARG A 13 -2.35 -5.32 17.53
N GLN A 14 -1.53 -4.87 16.60
CA GLN A 14 -0.19 -5.43 16.34
C GLN A 14 0.68 -4.46 15.56
N SER A 15 1.97 -4.43 15.88
CA SER A 15 3.01 -3.70 15.15
C SER A 15 4.38 -4.27 15.48
N GLU A 16 5.44 -3.62 15.07
CA GLU A 16 6.81 -3.98 15.42
C GLU A 16 7.12 -3.82 16.91
N ILE A 17 6.35 -2.98 17.61
CA ILE A 17 6.46 -2.74 19.06
C ILE A 17 5.28 -3.33 19.86
N HIS A 18 4.26 -3.83 19.20
CA HIS A 18 3.12 -4.50 19.79
C HIS A 18 3.02 -5.92 19.23
N PRO A 19 3.59 -6.92 19.90
CA PRO A 19 3.42 -8.32 19.51
C PRO A 19 1.94 -8.70 19.47
N ALA A 20 1.54 -9.44 18.43
CA ALA A 20 0.17 -9.89 18.30
C ALA A 20 -0.18 -10.90 19.41
N ASP A 21 -1.30 -10.72 20.07
CA ASP A 21 -1.92 -11.79 20.84
C ASP A 21 -2.46 -12.85 19.87
N ARG A 22 -1.78 -13.98 19.78
CA ARG A 22 -2.14 -15.06 18.86
C ARG A 22 -3.42 -15.82 19.26
N SER A 23 -3.91 -15.64 20.49
CA SER A 23 -5.20 -16.18 20.92
C SER A 23 -6.39 -15.42 20.31
N VAL A 24 -6.17 -14.18 19.87
CA VAL A 24 -7.18 -13.32 19.24
C VAL A 24 -6.94 -13.31 17.73
N VAL A 25 -7.74 -14.03 16.96
CA VAL A 25 -7.68 -14.02 15.49
C VAL A 25 -8.24 -12.73 14.91
N LEU A 26 -9.37 -12.26 15.45
CA LEU A 26 -10.10 -11.08 15.02
C LEU A 26 -10.72 -10.38 16.24
N ASP A 27 -10.25 -9.18 16.53
CA ASP A 27 -10.89 -8.27 17.47
C ASP A 27 -11.86 -7.34 16.73
N LYS A 28 -13.14 -7.68 16.74
CA LYS A 28 -14.18 -6.90 16.05
C LYS A 28 -14.35 -5.50 16.62
N GLY A 29 -14.15 -5.33 17.94
CA GLY A 29 -14.24 -4.02 18.59
C GLY A 29 -13.10 -3.10 18.14
N TYR A 30 -11.88 -3.59 18.20
CA TYR A 30 -10.70 -2.89 17.72
C TYR A 30 -10.79 -2.56 16.23
N LEU A 31 -11.12 -3.55 15.38
CA LEU A 31 -11.23 -3.35 13.94
C LEU A 31 -12.23 -2.27 13.57
N LYS A 32 -13.42 -2.28 14.22
CA LYS A 32 -14.44 -1.24 14.03
C LYS A 32 -13.93 0.13 14.47
N ALA A 33 -13.40 0.24 15.69
CA ALA A 33 -12.89 1.51 16.22
C ALA A 33 -11.75 2.06 15.33
N PHE A 34 -10.86 1.19 14.85
CA PHE A 34 -9.74 1.59 14.01
C PHE A 34 -10.19 2.07 12.62
N ALA A 35 -11.17 1.40 11.99
CA ALA A 35 -11.74 1.86 10.73
C ALA A 35 -12.44 3.22 10.89
N GLN A 36 -13.22 3.39 11.98
CA GLN A 36 -13.91 4.65 12.27
C GLN A 36 -12.95 5.79 12.63
N ALA A 37 -11.82 5.49 13.29
CA ALA A 37 -10.77 6.48 13.55
C ALA A 37 -10.12 6.98 12.25
N HIS A 38 -9.84 6.08 11.29
CA HIS A 38 -9.37 6.49 9.96
C HIS A 38 -10.39 7.37 9.23
N GLU A 39 -11.67 6.98 9.27
CA GLU A 39 -12.73 7.78 8.63
C GLU A 39 -12.87 9.17 9.26
N ALA A 40 -12.89 9.24 10.59
CA ALA A 40 -12.98 10.49 11.33
C ALA A 40 -11.76 11.39 11.12
N GLY A 41 -10.55 10.79 11.05
CA GLY A 41 -9.29 11.47 10.75
C GLY A 41 -9.16 11.94 9.31
N GLY A 42 -10.13 11.63 8.43
CA GLY A 42 -10.15 12.08 7.04
C GLY A 42 -9.18 11.34 6.13
N PHE A 43 -8.86 10.09 6.44
CA PHE A 43 -8.20 9.20 5.48
C PHE A 43 -9.13 8.91 4.31
N ASP A 44 -8.56 8.87 3.12
CA ASP A 44 -9.31 8.56 1.91
C ASP A 44 -9.58 7.06 1.76
N ARG A 45 -8.62 6.22 2.22
CA ARG A 45 -8.71 4.75 2.17
C ARG A 45 -7.97 4.09 3.32
N VAL A 46 -8.20 2.80 3.49
CA VAL A 46 -7.34 1.91 4.31
C VAL A 46 -6.90 0.70 3.50
N LEU A 47 -5.60 0.37 3.60
CA LEU A 47 -5.04 -0.87 3.05
C LEU A 47 -5.42 -2.04 3.95
N ILE A 48 -6.01 -3.07 3.34
CA ILE A 48 -6.26 -4.38 3.93
C ILE A 48 -5.20 -5.32 3.36
N GLY A 49 -4.23 -5.70 4.19
CA GLY A 49 -3.10 -6.53 3.78
C GLY A 49 -3.50 -7.99 3.49
N TYR A 50 -2.66 -8.69 2.74
CA TYR A 50 -2.78 -10.13 2.47
C TYR A 50 -1.53 -10.84 2.98
N TYR A 51 -1.72 -11.86 3.82
CA TYR A 51 -0.68 -12.77 4.33
C TYR A 51 -1.27 -14.16 4.48
N ALA A 52 -0.46 -15.22 4.29
CA ALA A 52 -0.92 -16.61 4.32
C ALA A 52 -1.43 -17.08 5.70
N ASP A 53 -1.20 -16.32 6.77
CA ASP A 53 -1.70 -16.59 8.13
C ASP A 53 -2.58 -15.46 8.70
N ALA A 54 -3.16 -14.65 7.83
CA ALA A 54 -4.07 -13.56 8.22
C ALA A 54 -5.53 -13.89 7.89
N PRO A 55 -6.49 -13.24 8.57
CA PRO A 55 -7.90 -13.29 8.19
C PRO A 55 -8.12 -12.86 6.75
N ASP A 56 -9.14 -13.45 6.11
CA ASP A 56 -9.49 -13.18 4.71
C ASP A 56 -9.82 -11.70 4.47
N GLY A 57 -9.17 -11.11 3.46
CA GLY A 57 -9.27 -9.69 3.17
C GLY A 57 -10.64 -9.24 2.67
N PHE A 58 -11.37 -10.09 1.92
CA PHE A 58 -12.72 -9.77 1.43
C PHE A 58 -13.71 -9.66 2.59
N LEU A 59 -13.62 -10.60 3.55
CA LEU A 59 -14.48 -10.56 4.75
C LEU A 59 -14.16 -9.37 5.65
N ILE A 60 -12.89 -9.03 5.84
CA ILE A 60 -12.46 -7.82 6.55
C ILE A 60 -12.96 -6.57 5.81
N GLY A 61 -12.83 -6.52 4.48
CA GLY A 61 -13.32 -5.41 3.66
C GLY A 61 -14.83 -5.20 3.79
N GLY A 62 -15.61 -6.28 3.73
CA GLY A 62 -17.07 -6.24 3.95
C GLY A 62 -17.43 -5.75 5.35
N PHE A 63 -16.70 -6.20 6.38
CA PHE A 63 -16.91 -5.72 7.75
C PHE A 63 -16.64 -4.21 7.87
N ILE A 64 -15.55 -3.69 7.29
CA ILE A 64 -15.22 -2.27 7.31
C ILE A 64 -16.26 -1.47 6.54
N ALA A 65 -16.65 -1.92 5.34
CA ALA A 65 -17.67 -1.26 4.52
C ALA A 65 -19.00 -1.06 5.26
N ALA A 66 -19.39 -2.07 6.06
CA ALA A 66 -20.62 -2.03 6.86
C ALA A 66 -20.55 -1.09 8.09
N HIS A 67 -19.34 -0.67 8.52
CA HIS A 67 -19.15 0.16 9.71
C HIS A 67 -18.61 1.57 9.41
N THR A 68 -18.46 1.92 8.13
CA THR A 68 -17.97 3.21 7.65
C THR A 68 -18.83 3.69 6.48
N ALA A 69 -18.97 5.01 6.31
CA ALA A 69 -19.80 5.61 5.26
C ALA A 69 -18.99 6.15 4.07
N ARG A 70 -17.78 6.62 4.30
CA ARG A 70 -16.95 7.31 3.31
C ARG A 70 -15.59 6.67 3.09
N LEU A 71 -15.07 5.96 4.09
CA LEU A 71 -13.73 5.37 4.04
C LEU A 71 -13.60 4.39 2.88
N GLY A 72 -12.65 4.65 1.98
CA GLY A 72 -12.33 3.76 0.88
C GLY A 72 -11.56 2.53 1.35
N LEU A 73 -11.65 1.48 0.57
CA LEU A 73 -10.95 0.21 0.80
C LEU A 73 -9.87 0.03 -0.26
N LEU A 74 -8.66 -0.32 0.14
CA LEU A 74 -7.60 -0.79 -0.75
C LEU A 74 -7.32 -2.24 -0.38
N LEU A 75 -7.95 -3.17 -1.09
CA LEU A 75 -7.86 -4.60 -0.80
C LEU A 75 -6.62 -5.20 -1.48
N ALA A 76 -5.66 -5.71 -0.70
CA ALA A 76 -4.57 -6.50 -1.24
C ALA A 76 -5.10 -7.85 -1.75
N HIS A 77 -4.75 -8.20 -2.99
CA HIS A 77 -5.19 -9.42 -3.64
C HIS A 77 -4.03 -10.10 -4.39
N ARG A 78 -3.87 -11.40 -4.20
CA ARG A 78 -2.86 -12.22 -4.88
C ARG A 78 -3.48 -13.00 -6.04
N PRO A 79 -3.08 -12.76 -7.30
CA PRO A 79 -3.39 -13.63 -8.42
C PRO A 79 -2.88 -15.05 -8.19
N GLY A 80 -3.72 -16.05 -8.55
CA GLY A 80 -3.36 -17.46 -8.48
C GLY A 80 -4.06 -18.27 -7.40
N PHE A 81 -4.58 -17.66 -6.34
CA PHE A 81 -5.28 -18.39 -5.28
C PHE A 81 -6.80 -18.45 -5.47
N VAL A 82 -7.34 -17.48 -6.21
CA VAL A 82 -8.75 -17.46 -6.60
C VAL A 82 -8.83 -17.32 -8.13
N ALA A 83 -9.64 -18.12 -8.79
CA ALA A 83 -9.83 -18.01 -10.24
C ALA A 83 -10.27 -16.58 -10.63
N PRO A 84 -9.74 -15.99 -11.72
CA PRO A 84 -9.97 -14.60 -12.07
C PRO A 84 -11.47 -14.27 -12.28
N THR A 85 -12.26 -15.21 -12.80
CA THR A 85 -13.72 -15.05 -12.97
C THR A 85 -14.45 -14.98 -11.62
N VAL A 86 -14.02 -15.75 -10.63
CA VAL A 86 -14.57 -15.72 -9.27
C VAL A 86 -14.16 -14.44 -8.56
N ALA A 87 -12.87 -14.06 -8.64
CA ALA A 87 -12.37 -12.82 -8.05
C ALA A 87 -13.02 -11.58 -8.67
N ALA A 88 -13.25 -11.55 -9.99
CA ALA A 88 -13.94 -10.44 -10.64
C ALA A 88 -15.32 -10.19 -10.04
N ARG A 89 -16.10 -11.26 -9.81
CA ARG A 89 -17.43 -11.16 -9.16
C ARG A 89 -17.32 -10.76 -7.69
N ALA A 90 -16.40 -11.34 -6.95
CA ALA A 90 -16.21 -11.02 -5.53
C ALA A 90 -15.82 -9.56 -5.33
N LEU A 91 -14.86 -9.06 -6.13
CA LEU A 91 -14.44 -7.66 -6.11
C LEU A 91 -15.59 -6.73 -6.53
N ALA A 92 -16.34 -7.05 -7.59
CA ALA A 92 -17.51 -6.26 -7.99
C ALA A 92 -18.60 -6.27 -6.91
N THR A 93 -18.83 -7.40 -6.22
CA THR A 93 -19.76 -7.48 -5.09
C THR A 93 -19.32 -6.58 -3.93
N LEU A 94 -18.04 -6.58 -3.58
CA LEU A 94 -17.51 -5.71 -2.54
C LEU A 94 -17.54 -4.22 -2.96
N ASP A 95 -17.38 -3.94 -4.26
CA ASP A 95 -17.53 -2.59 -4.82
C ASP A 95 -18.97 -2.08 -4.63
N HIS A 96 -19.99 -2.92 -4.87
CA HIS A 96 -21.37 -2.59 -4.52
C HIS A 96 -21.61 -2.45 -3.03
N ALA A 97 -21.11 -3.39 -2.21
CA ALA A 97 -21.28 -3.35 -0.76
C ALA A 97 -20.60 -2.14 -0.10
N SER A 98 -19.65 -1.54 -0.78
CA SER A 98 -18.94 -0.33 -0.35
C SER A 98 -19.35 0.93 -1.13
N ASP A 99 -20.43 0.90 -1.92
CA ASP A 99 -20.93 2.04 -2.71
C ASP A 99 -19.82 2.68 -3.59
N GLY A 100 -19.02 1.84 -4.28
CA GLY A 100 -17.97 2.30 -5.19
C GLY A 100 -16.70 2.81 -4.49
N ARG A 101 -16.46 2.43 -3.22
CA ARG A 101 -15.29 2.84 -2.45
C ARG A 101 -14.10 1.88 -2.55
N LEU A 102 -14.22 0.77 -3.29
CA LEU A 102 -13.17 -0.24 -3.42
C LEU A 102 -12.06 0.21 -4.36
N ALA A 103 -10.82 -0.11 -4.02
CA ALA A 103 -9.68 -0.23 -4.92
C ALA A 103 -8.99 -1.58 -4.63
N VAL A 104 -8.28 -2.13 -5.59
CA VAL A 104 -7.56 -3.39 -5.41
C VAL A 104 -6.05 -3.15 -5.53
N HIS A 105 -5.29 -3.66 -4.55
CA HIS A 105 -3.83 -3.68 -4.60
C HIS A 105 -3.36 -5.07 -5.02
N ILE A 106 -3.04 -5.22 -6.29
CA ILE A 106 -2.54 -6.48 -6.84
C ILE A 106 -1.10 -6.69 -6.39
N ILE A 107 -0.83 -7.81 -5.76
CA ILE A 107 0.48 -8.21 -5.27
C ILE A 107 0.89 -9.56 -5.84
N SER A 108 2.03 -9.62 -6.54
CA SER A 108 2.53 -10.87 -7.16
C SER A 108 3.26 -11.78 -6.16
N GLY A 109 3.47 -11.29 -4.91
CA GLY A 109 4.18 -12.01 -3.87
C GLY A 109 5.70 -11.82 -3.90
N GLY A 110 6.25 -11.32 -2.78
CA GLY A 110 7.69 -11.03 -2.60
C GLY A 110 8.46 -12.09 -1.81
N ASP A 111 7.76 -13.05 -1.20
CA ASP A 111 8.34 -14.10 -0.36
C ASP A 111 7.83 -15.47 -0.84
N ASP A 112 8.74 -16.32 -1.32
CA ASP A 112 8.41 -17.64 -1.85
C ASP A 112 7.91 -18.59 -0.75
N ALA A 113 8.38 -18.47 0.49
CA ALA A 113 7.92 -19.29 1.58
C ALA A 113 6.46 -19.00 1.94
N ASP A 114 6.08 -17.72 1.93
CA ASP A 114 4.69 -17.30 2.16
C ASP A 114 3.77 -17.75 1.01
N GLN A 115 4.25 -17.70 -0.25
CA GLN A 115 3.51 -18.21 -1.41
C GLN A 115 3.23 -19.71 -1.32
N ARG A 116 4.23 -20.49 -0.90
CA ARG A 116 4.11 -21.96 -0.76
C ARG A 116 3.13 -22.37 0.32
N ARG A 117 2.89 -21.55 1.34
CA ARG A 117 1.85 -21.82 2.35
C ARG A 117 0.46 -21.89 1.74
N ASP A 118 0.20 -21.10 0.71
CA ASP A 118 -1.07 -21.09 -0.03
C ASP A 118 -1.02 -21.96 -1.30
N GLY A 119 0.05 -22.77 -1.49
CA GLY A 119 0.17 -23.72 -2.60
C GLY A 119 0.74 -23.17 -3.89
N ASP A 120 1.33 -21.96 -3.90
CA ASP A 120 1.95 -21.39 -5.09
C ASP A 120 3.45 -21.70 -5.14
N TYR A 121 3.85 -22.46 -6.17
CA TYR A 121 5.21 -22.89 -6.42
C TYR A 121 5.84 -22.25 -7.65
N LEU A 122 5.14 -21.29 -8.30
CA LEU A 122 5.67 -20.57 -9.46
C LEU A 122 6.88 -19.71 -9.07
N GLY A 123 7.83 -19.61 -9.98
CA GLY A 123 8.95 -18.69 -9.89
C GLY A 123 8.47 -17.22 -10.01
N LYS A 124 9.31 -16.28 -9.59
CA LYS A 124 8.98 -14.85 -9.54
C LYS A 124 8.51 -14.30 -10.88
N ASP A 125 9.21 -14.60 -11.97
CA ASP A 125 8.86 -14.08 -13.30
C ASP A 125 7.55 -14.69 -13.82
N GLU A 126 7.30 -15.97 -13.52
CA GLU A 126 6.05 -16.61 -13.85
C GLU A 126 4.87 -16.02 -13.07
N ARG A 127 5.06 -15.66 -11.79
CA ARG A 127 4.04 -14.94 -11.02
C ARG A 127 3.71 -13.58 -11.62
N TYR A 128 4.69 -12.83 -12.14
CA TYR A 128 4.43 -11.57 -12.86
C TYR A 128 3.66 -11.82 -14.17
N ALA A 129 4.05 -12.81 -14.96
CA ALA A 129 3.33 -13.17 -16.19
C ALA A 129 1.88 -13.59 -15.89
N ARG A 130 1.68 -14.42 -14.87
CA ARG A 130 0.34 -14.79 -14.38
C ARG A 130 -0.46 -13.57 -13.91
N THR A 131 0.18 -12.65 -13.22
CA THR A 131 -0.46 -11.42 -12.75
C THR A 131 -0.94 -10.55 -13.92
N ALA A 132 -0.14 -10.38 -14.96
CA ALA A 132 -0.53 -9.65 -16.16
C ALA A 132 -1.78 -10.26 -16.83
N GLU A 133 -1.78 -11.57 -17.03
CA GLU A 133 -2.92 -12.31 -17.59
C GLU A 133 -4.16 -12.17 -16.69
N TYR A 134 -3.99 -12.34 -15.38
CA TYR A 134 -5.07 -12.21 -14.40
C TYR A 134 -5.74 -10.84 -14.43
N VAL A 135 -4.95 -9.76 -14.38
CA VAL A 135 -5.48 -8.39 -14.37
C VAL A 135 -6.17 -8.05 -15.70
N SER A 136 -5.63 -8.54 -16.83
CA SER A 136 -6.29 -8.41 -18.12
C SER A 136 -7.67 -9.04 -18.11
N ILE A 137 -7.82 -10.26 -17.55
CA ILE A 137 -9.10 -10.95 -17.40
C ILE A 137 -10.05 -10.17 -16.49
N LEU A 138 -9.59 -9.68 -15.34
CA LEU A 138 -10.43 -8.85 -14.45
C LEU A 138 -11.02 -7.65 -15.21
N LYS A 139 -10.16 -6.91 -15.92
CA LYS A 139 -10.60 -5.75 -16.71
C LYS A 139 -11.62 -6.14 -17.77
N SER A 140 -11.35 -7.19 -18.55
CA SER A 140 -12.28 -7.67 -19.56
C SER A 140 -13.66 -8.02 -19.00
N LEU A 141 -13.71 -8.66 -17.83
CA LEU A 141 -14.95 -9.02 -17.16
C LEU A 141 -15.69 -7.81 -16.56
N TRP A 142 -14.97 -6.76 -16.16
CA TRP A 142 -15.57 -5.56 -15.60
C TRP A 142 -16.07 -4.58 -16.66
N THR A 143 -15.39 -4.52 -17.81
CA THR A 143 -15.67 -3.52 -18.86
C THR A 143 -16.43 -4.08 -20.07
N GLY A 144 -16.38 -5.40 -20.31
CA GLY A 144 -17.03 -6.04 -21.46
C GLY A 144 -18.55 -6.11 -21.33
N ASP A 145 -19.27 -6.01 -22.44
CA ASP A 145 -20.75 -6.03 -22.49
C ASP A 145 -21.34 -7.43 -22.65
N GLY A 146 -20.51 -8.44 -22.92
CA GLY A 146 -20.94 -9.82 -23.20
C GLY A 146 -20.24 -10.87 -22.37
N ALA A 147 -20.44 -12.13 -22.74
CA ALA A 147 -19.68 -13.24 -22.21
C ALA A 147 -18.24 -13.20 -22.72
N VAL A 148 -17.30 -13.52 -21.84
CA VAL A 148 -15.86 -13.54 -22.13
C VAL A 148 -15.40 -15.00 -22.11
N SER A 149 -14.68 -15.42 -23.16
CA SER A 149 -13.91 -16.66 -23.18
C SER A 149 -12.43 -16.32 -23.22
N HIS A 150 -11.61 -17.10 -22.55
CA HIS A 150 -10.17 -16.89 -22.48
C HIS A 150 -9.42 -18.21 -22.57
N GLU A 151 -8.38 -18.25 -23.39
CA GLU A 151 -7.45 -19.36 -23.46
C GLU A 151 -6.03 -18.77 -23.44
N GLY A 152 -5.42 -18.77 -22.24
CA GLY A 152 -4.11 -18.20 -21.98
C GLY A 152 -3.14 -19.24 -21.41
N ARG A 153 -1.99 -18.74 -20.95
CA ARG A 153 -0.94 -19.61 -20.37
C ARG A 153 -1.35 -20.15 -18.99
N PHE A 154 -2.02 -19.34 -18.18
CA PHE A 154 -2.33 -19.65 -16.78
C PHE A 154 -3.80 -19.92 -16.54
N TYR A 155 -4.70 -19.37 -17.39
CA TYR A 155 -6.13 -19.46 -17.20
C TYR A 155 -6.84 -19.85 -18.50
N ARG A 156 -7.85 -20.70 -18.36
CA ARG A 156 -8.74 -21.07 -19.44
C ARG A 156 -10.17 -21.16 -18.90
N PHE A 157 -11.10 -20.50 -19.55
CA PHE A 157 -12.52 -20.57 -19.26
C PHE A 157 -13.35 -20.16 -20.49
N GLU A 158 -14.62 -20.57 -20.53
CA GLU A 158 -15.53 -20.36 -21.64
C GLU A 158 -16.79 -19.67 -21.14
N ASN A 159 -17.32 -18.73 -21.94
CA ASN A 159 -18.62 -18.08 -21.75
C ASN A 159 -18.82 -17.51 -20.33
N ALA A 160 -17.77 -16.94 -19.72
CA ALA A 160 -17.89 -16.28 -18.43
C ALA A 160 -18.72 -15.01 -18.60
N ALA A 161 -19.96 -15.07 -18.10
CA ALA A 161 -20.89 -13.96 -18.08
C ALA A 161 -21.30 -13.69 -16.63
N THR A 162 -21.43 -12.42 -16.27
CA THR A 162 -21.91 -12.02 -14.95
C THR A 162 -22.81 -10.79 -15.06
N SER A 163 -23.91 -10.79 -14.32
CA SER A 163 -24.72 -9.60 -14.08
C SER A 163 -24.11 -8.69 -13.01
N VAL A 164 -23.12 -9.18 -12.25
CA VAL A 164 -22.45 -8.43 -11.20
C VAL A 164 -21.35 -7.58 -11.84
N ARG A 165 -21.68 -6.36 -12.22
CA ARG A 165 -20.75 -5.37 -12.79
C ARG A 165 -20.21 -4.47 -11.69
N THR A 166 -19.11 -3.76 -11.94
CA THR A 166 -18.58 -2.77 -11.01
C THR A 166 -19.45 -1.51 -10.97
N VAL A 167 -19.58 -0.91 -9.78
CA VAL A 167 -20.17 0.44 -9.62
C VAL A 167 -19.28 1.46 -10.30
N GLN A 168 -17.97 1.38 -10.03
CA GLN A 168 -16.97 2.28 -10.57
C GLN A 168 -16.74 2.06 -12.08
N LYS A 169 -16.48 3.13 -12.82
CA LYS A 169 -16.21 3.13 -14.25
C LYS A 169 -14.83 3.75 -14.56
N PRO A 170 -14.07 3.22 -15.51
CA PRO A 170 -14.38 2.02 -16.32
C PRO A 170 -14.27 0.71 -15.55
N HIS A 171 -13.52 0.67 -14.44
CA HIS A 171 -13.30 -0.49 -13.57
C HIS A 171 -12.89 -0.04 -12.17
N ILE A 172 -12.80 -0.98 -11.22
CA ILE A 172 -12.22 -0.77 -9.90
C ILE A 172 -10.77 -0.32 -10.06
N PRO A 173 -10.31 0.77 -9.40
CA PRO A 173 -8.92 1.23 -9.49
C PRO A 173 -7.92 0.16 -9.05
N ILE A 174 -6.85 0.00 -9.83
CA ILE A 174 -5.82 -1.02 -9.63
C ILE A 174 -4.52 -0.36 -9.16
N TYR A 175 -4.10 -0.72 -7.96
CA TYR A 175 -2.78 -0.42 -7.42
C TYR A 175 -1.85 -1.61 -7.67
N PHE A 176 -0.61 -1.33 -8.00
CA PHE A 176 0.42 -2.36 -8.20
C PHE A 176 1.77 -1.84 -7.75
N GLY A 177 2.58 -2.68 -7.12
CA GLY A 177 3.90 -2.32 -6.63
C GLY A 177 4.97 -3.34 -7.00
N GLY A 178 6.22 -2.89 -6.97
CA GLY A 178 7.40 -3.71 -7.24
C GLY A 178 8.43 -2.95 -8.08
N ALA A 179 9.70 -3.05 -7.72
CA ALA A 179 10.77 -2.26 -8.35
C ALA A 179 11.58 -3.04 -9.41
N SER A 180 11.27 -4.32 -9.66
CA SER A 180 11.94 -5.10 -10.71
C SER A 180 11.43 -4.72 -12.11
N ALA A 181 12.22 -4.99 -13.15
CA ALA A 181 11.82 -4.71 -14.54
C ALA A 181 10.47 -5.35 -14.89
N ALA A 182 10.27 -6.64 -14.57
CA ALA A 182 9.01 -7.34 -14.79
C ALA A 182 7.84 -6.70 -14.03
N ALA A 183 8.04 -6.19 -12.81
CA ALA A 183 7.02 -5.48 -12.07
C ALA A 183 6.63 -4.16 -12.74
N ILE A 184 7.61 -3.41 -13.25
CA ILE A 184 7.38 -2.14 -13.96
C ILE A 184 6.60 -2.39 -15.26
N GLU A 185 6.92 -3.44 -16.01
CA GLU A 185 6.20 -3.81 -17.23
C GLU A 185 4.72 -4.12 -16.94
N VAL A 186 4.43 -4.95 -15.93
CA VAL A 186 3.06 -5.26 -15.51
C VAL A 186 2.32 -4.00 -15.05
N ALA A 187 2.97 -3.16 -14.26
CA ALA A 187 2.38 -1.91 -13.80
C ALA A 187 2.08 -0.98 -14.97
N ALA A 188 3.01 -0.79 -15.89
CA ALA A 188 2.88 0.07 -17.06
C ALA A 188 1.67 -0.34 -17.92
N ALA A 189 1.44 -1.63 -18.09
CA ALA A 189 0.32 -2.15 -18.87
C ALA A 189 -1.02 -2.09 -18.13
N HIS A 190 -1.02 -2.26 -16.81
CA HIS A 190 -2.25 -2.59 -16.09
C HIS A 190 -2.61 -1.71 -14.91
N ALA A 191 -1.65 -1.06 -14.22
CA ALA A 191 -1.94 -0.30 -13.00
C ALA A 191 -2.47 1.11 -13.29
N ASP A 192 -3.31 1.61 -12.38
CA ASP A 192 -3.73 3.02 -12.34
C ASP A 192 -2.88 3.82 -11.34
N VAL A 193 -2.36 3.12 -10.32
CA VAL A 193 -1.46 3.69 -9.31
C VAL A 193 -0.29 2.73 -9.08
N PHE A 194 0.93 3.25 -9.19
CA PHE A 194 2.13 2.51 -8.83
C PHE A 194 2.49 2.78 -7.37
N ALA A 195 2.56 1.71 -6.57
CA ALA A 195 2.81 1.77 -5.14
C ALA A 195 4.29 1.53 -4.83
N LEU A 196 4.90 2.48 -4.12
CA LEU A 196 6.29 2.49 -3.71
C LEU A 196 6.40 2.39 -2.18
N TRP A 197 7.49 1.84 -1.71
CA TRP A 197 7.92 2.02 -0.32
C TRP A 197 8.68 3.32 -0.17
N GLY A 198 8.80 3.82 1.07
CA GLY A 198 9.45 5.08 1.40
C GLY A 198 10.95 5.02 1.18
N GLU A 199 11.42 5.60 0.09
CA GLU A 199 12.81 5.67 -0.33
C GLU A 199 13.28 7.13 -0.30
N THR A 200 14.58 7.36 -0.55
CA THR A 200 15.13 8.71 -0.70
C THR A 200 14.52 9.45 -1.89
N TYR A 201 14.57 10.79 -1.87
CA TYR A 201 14.11 11.61 -3.02
C TYR A 201 14.77 11.19 -4.33
N ALA A 202 16.07 10.83 -4.30
CA ALA A 202 16.79 10.39 -5.48
C ALA A 202 16.26 9.07 -6.04
N GLN A 203 16.03 8.08 -5.17
CA GLN A 203 15.48 6.77 -5.54
C GLN A 203 14.03 6.89 -6.03
N VAL A 204 13.19 7.72 -5.37
CA VAL A 204 11.81 7.95 -5.82
C VAL A 204 11.79 8.63 -7.21
N ARG A 205 12.67 9.60 -7.45
CA ARG A 205 12.79 10.25 -8.76
C ARG A 205 13.18 9.23 -9.83
N GLU A 206 14.18 8.39 -9.56
CA GLU A 206 14.67 7.37 -10.49
C GLU A 206 13.54 6.38 -10.85
N ILE A 207 12.91 5.75 -9.85
CA ILE A 207 11.91 4.71 -10.12
C ILE A 207 10.64 5.29 -10.78
N THR A 208 10.19 6.48 -10.39
CA THR A 208 9.02 7.11 -11.02
C THR A 208 9.29 7.51 -12.47
N ALA A 209 10.52 7.92 -12.81
CA ALA A 209 10.89 8.19 -14.20
C ALA A 209 10.81 6.91 -15.05
N ARG A 210 11.38 5.80 -14.59
CA ARG A 210 11.32 4.49 -15.28
C ARG A 210 9.88 4.01 -15.49
N VAL A 211 9.03 4.14 -14.46
CA VAL A 211 7.63 3.73 -14.57
C VAL A 211 6.86 4.63 -15.54
N ARG A 212 7.10 5.95 -15.53
CA ARG A 212 6.47 6.88 -16.49
C ARG A 212 6.88 6.57 -17.93
N GLU A 213 8.17 6.30 -18.16
CA GLU A 213 8.67 5.93 -19.48
C GLU A 213 8.00 4.65 -19.99
N ALA A 214 7.98 3.59 -19.18
CA ALA A 214 7.32 2.32 -19.53
C ALA A 214 5.82 2.51 -19.80
N ALA A 215 5.14 3.33 -19.00
CA ALA A 215 3.71 3.61 -19.18
C ALA A 215 3.46 4.43 -20.46
N ALA A 216 4.33 5.38 -20.78
CA ALA A 216 4.20 6.20 -21.99
C ALA A 216 4.30 5.33 -23.28
N VAL A 217 5.14 4.29 -23.30
CA VAL A 217 5.21 3.30 -24.40
C VAL A 217 3.84 2.61 -24.60
N GLN A 218 3.06 2.44 -23.53
CA GLN A 218 1.70 1.87 -23.54
C GLN A 218 0.61 2.93 -23.79
N GLY A 219 0.95 4.19 -24.06
CA GLY A 219 0.01 5.29 -24.18
C GLY A 219 -0.73 5.63 -22.88
N ARG A 220 -0.15 5.30 -21.71
CA ARG A 220 -0.81 5.41 -20.40
C ARG A 220 -0.10 6.40 -19.48
N GLN A 221 -0.88 6.96 -18.56
CA GLN A 221 -0.36 7.72 -17.42
C GLN A 221 -0.66 6.96 -16.14
N ILE A 222 0.30 6.94 -15.21
CA ILE A 222 0.20 6.24 -13.93
C ILE A 222 0.42 7.25 -12.81
N ARG A 223 -0.44 7.20 -11.78
CA ARG A 223 -0.24 7.93 -10.52
C ARG A 223 0.72 7.16 -9.61
N PHE A 224 1.26 7.85 -8.59
CA PHE A 224 2.21 7.25 -7.66
C PHE A 224 1.71 7.34 -6.22
N SER A 225 1.81 6.20 -5.51
CA SER A 225 1.59 6.09 -4.08
C SER A 225 2.91 5.77 -3.38
N LEU A 226 3.20 6.44 -2.26
CA LEU A 226 4.43 6.25 -1.49
C LEU A 226 4.09 5.97 -0.03
N SER A 227 4.75 5.00 0.56
CA SER A 227 4.40 4.48 1.88
C SER A 227 5.45 4.80 2.93
N PHE A 228 5.05 5.44 4.04
CA PHE A 228 5.91 5.81 5.18
C PHE A 228 5.32 5.43 6.53
N ARG A 229 6.18 5.49 7.55
CA ARG A 229 5.85 5.35 8.98
C ARG A 229 6.14 6.68 9.71
N PRO A 230 5.25 7.70 9.69
CA PRO A 230 5.53 8.94 10.39
C PRO A 230 5.67 8.73 11.91
N ILE A 231 6.70 9.33 12.51
CA ILE A 231 6.94 9.36 13.96
C ILE A 231 6.89 10.82 14.38
N LEU A 232 5.79 11.22 14.99
CA LEU A 232 5.49 12.61 15.31
C LEU A 232 5.64 12.88 16.80
N ALA A 233 6.13 14.09 17.13
CA ALA A 233 6.05 14.67 18.47
C ALA A 233 5.99 16.20 18.39
N ALA A 234 5.75 16.85 19.52
CA ALA A 234 5.65 18.32 19.60
C ALA A 234 6.97 19.05 19.26
N THR A 235 8.11 18.42 19.52
CA THR A 235 9.46 18.93 19.16
C THR A 235 10.23 17.88 18.38
N GLU A 236 11.24 18.30 17.65
CA GLU A 236 12.11 17.41 16.90
C GLU A 236 12.86 16.44 17.83
N GLU A 237 13.37 16.93 18.95
CA GLU A 237 14.09 16.11 19.94
C GLU A 237 13.17 15.02 20.51
N ALA A 238 11.93 15.35 20.82
CA ALA A 238 10.96 14.39 21.32
C ALA A 238 10.57 13.36 20.25
N ALA A 239 10.49 13.74 18.97
CA ALA A 239 10.24 12.82 17.88
C ALA A 239 11.40 11.82 17.69
N TRP A 240 12.63 12.29 17.76
CA TRP A 240 13.81 11.41 17.70
C TRP A 240 13.92 10.50 18.91
N ALA A 241 13.65 11.00 20.13
CA ALA A 241 13.60 10.17 21.33
C ALA A 241 12.52 9.05 21.20
N ARG A 242 11.36 9.37 20.61
CA ARG A 242 10.32 8.37 20.29
C ARG A 242 10.81 7.34 19.26
N ALA A 243 11.52 7.78 18.21
CA ALA A 243 12.10 6.89 17.21
C ALA A 243 13.11 5.91 17.82
N ASP A 244 13.99 6.39 18.69
CA ASP A 244 14.96 5.56 19.41
C ASP A 244 14.26 4.54 20.33
N ALA A 245 13.23 4.94 21.06
CA ALA A 245 12.43 4.04 21.90
C ALA A 245 11.73 2.95 21.07
N ILE A 246 11.17 3.30 19.91
CA ILE A 246 10.58 2.36 18.96
C ILE A 246 11.63 1.37 18.46
N LEU A 247 12.83 1.83 18.09
CA LEU A 247 13.91 0.97 17.64
C LEU A 247 14.38 -0.01 18.72
N GLN A 248 14.54 0.47 19.94
CA GLN A 248 14.91 -0.37 21.10
C GLN A 248 13.85 -1.45 21.34
N THR A 249 12.57 -1.08 21.37
CA THR A 249 11.46 -2.02 21.54
C THR A 249 11.39 -3.02 20.40
N THR A 250 11.56 -2.58 19.15
CA THR A 250 11.61 -3.46 17.98
C THR A 250 12.72 -4.50 18.11
N ARG A 251 13.89 -4.12 18.59
CA ARG A 251 15.01 -5.05 18.83
C ARG A 251 14.70 -6.03 19.98
N GLN A 252 14.04 -5.58 21.04
CA GLN A 252 13.65 -6.43 22.19
C GLN A 252 12.56 -7.44 21.80
N VAL A 253 11.55 -7.01 21.06
CA VAL A 253 10.48 -7.88 20.55
C VAL A 253 11.04 -8.89 19.54
N GLY A 254 12.09 -8.49 18.79
CA GLY A 254 12.79 -9.34 17.83
C GLY A 254 11.84 -9.99 16.83
N GLY A 255 12.07 -11.26 16.51
CA GLY A 255 11.25 -12.02 15.57
C GLY A 255 9.84 -12.39 16.04
N GLN A 256 9.43 -12.00 17.25
CA GLN A 256 8.05 -12.20 17.76
C GLN A 256 7.09 -11.12 17.26
N GLY A 257 7.62 -10.01 16.70
CA GLY A 257 6.81 -8.96 16.14
C GLY A 257 6.13 -9.36 14.81
N TRP A 258 5.37 -8.43 14.28
CA TRP A 258 4.62 -8.54 13.01
C TRP A 258 5.45 -9.09 11.83
N LEU A 259 6.74 -8.73 11.74
CA LEU A 259 7.62 -9.10 10.63
C LEU A 259 8.26 -10.50 10.76
N GLY A 260 8.09 -11.17 11.89
CA GLY A 260 8.71 -12.47 12.16
C GLY A 260 10.24 -12.42 12.26
N PRO A 261 10.92 -13.56 12.45
CA PRO A 261 12.37 -13.63 12.56
C PRO A 261 13.08 -13.25 11.25
N ASN A 262 14.22 -12.56 11.37
CA ASN A 262 15.06 -12.22 10.20
C ASN A 262 15.73 -13.47 9.67
N SER A 263 15.40 -13.91 8.44
CA SER A 263 15.86 -15.15 7.81
C SER A 263 16.83 -14.93 6.63
N GLY A 264 17.64 -13.90 6.68
CA GLY A 264 18.67 -13.63 5.66
C GLY A 264 18.36 -12.43 4.75
N PRO A 265 19.16 -12.24 3.67
CA PRO A 265 18.99 -11.11 2.77
C PRO A 265 17.62 -11.15 2.08
N PRO A 266 16.99 -9.98 1.85
CA PRO A 266 15.67 -9.93 1.24
C PRO A 266 15.70 -10.39 -0.22
N ALA A 267 14.72 -11.22 -0.60
CA ALA A 267 14.59 -11.70 -1.97
C ALA A 267 13.93 -10.67 -2.91
N ASN A 268 13.23 -9.67 -2.36
CA ASN A 268 12.51 -8.67 -3.16
C ASN A 268 13.32 -7.39 -3.36
N GLU A 269 13.12 -6.76 -4.53
CA GLU A 269 13.80 -5.54 -4.93
C GLU A 269 13.52 -4.35 -4.00
N GLY A 270 12.26 -4.20 -3.56
CA GLY A 270 11.88 -3.10 -2.66
C GLY A 270 12.67 -3.11 -1.37
N SER A 271 12.81 -4.28 -0.72
CA SER A 271 13.62 -4.42 0.49
C SER A 271 15.10 -4.12 0.24
N ARG A 272 15.65 -4.56 -0.92
CA ARG A 272 17.05 -4.24 -1.27
C ARG A 272 17.25 -2.72 -1.39
N ARG A 273 16.36 -2.01 -2.05
CA ARG A 273 16.41 -0.55 -2.20
C ARG A 273 16.32 0.19 -0.87
N LEU A 274 15.50 -0.29 0.08
CA LEU A 274 15.48 0.27 1.43
C LEU A 274 16.77 0.02 2.20
N LEU A 275 17.41 -1.14 2.04
CA LEU A 275 18.71 -1.42 2.64
C LEU A 275 19.84 -0.61 1.98
N GLU A 276 19.75 -0.36 0.68
CA GLU A 276 20.66 0.56 -0.01
C GLU A 276 20.54 1.98 0.53
N ALA A 277 19.31 2.47 0.78
CA ALA A 277 19.10 3.74 1.48
C ALA A 277 19.71 3.71 2.88
N ALA A 278 19.48 2.65 3.66
CA ALA A 278 20.03 2.50 4.99
C ALA A 278 21.57 2.47 5.02
N ALA A 279 22.20 1.96 3.97
CA ALA A 279 23.67 1.98 3.82
C ALA A 279 24.24 3.38 3.56
N LEU A 280 23.44 4.31 3.03
CA LEU A 280 23.86 5.71 2.85
C LEU A 280 23.87 6.49 4.18
N GLY A 281 23.06 6.08 5.15
CA GLY A 281 22.97 6.71 6.46
C GLY A 281 21.66 6.41 7.16
N GLU A 282 21.62 6.71 8.46
CA GLU A 282 20.43 6.49 9.28
C GLU A 282 19.38 7.60 9.09
N ARG A 283 19.83 8.83 8.90
CA ARG A 283 19.00 10.03 8.68
C ARG A 283 19.33 10.63 7.33
N LEU A 284 18.36 10.65 6.44
CA LEU A 284 18.53 11.06 5.05
C LEU A 284 17.48 12.11 4.67
N ASP A 285 17.73 12.80 3.56
CA ASP A 285 16.84 13.84 3.05
C ASP A 285 16.40 14.84 4.14
N ARG A 286 15.14 15.27 4.19
CA ARG A 286 14.65 16.18 5.23
C ARG A 286 14.51 15.50 6.60
N CYS A 287 13.83 14.37 6.65
CA CYS A 287 13.56 13.67 7.91
C CYS A 287 13.34 12.14 7.70
N LEU A 288 13.86 11.59 6.61
CA LEU A 288 13.78 10.16 6.32
C LEU A 288 14.70 9.40 7.30
N TRP A 289 14.14 8.41 7.98
CA TRP A 289 14.85 7.55 8.92
C TRP A 289 14.79 6.09 8.51
N THR A 290 15.94 5.43 8.50
CA THR A 290 16.14 4.07 8.01
C THR A 290 16.41 3.06 9.13
N GLY A 291 16.44 3.49 10.40
CA GLY A 291 16.83 2.65 11.54
C GLY A 291 16.04 1.35 11.67
N ILE A 292 14.71 1.39 11.47
CA ILE A 292 13.87 0.18 11.50
C ILE A 292 14.15 -0.71 10.28
N ALA A 293 14.36 -0.13 9.09
CA ALA A 293 14.72 -0.90 7.90
C ALA A 293 16.02 -1.68 8.11
N ALA A 294 17.05 -1.01 8.64
CA ALA A 294 18.32 -1.65 8.97
C ALA A 294 18.14 -2.77 10.02
N ALA A 295 17.36 -2.52 11.09
CA ALA A 295 17.18 -3.45 12.19
C ALA A 295 16.37 -4.70 11.81
N THR A 296 15.44 -4.59 10.83
CA THR A 296 14.49 -5.65 10.45
C THR A 296 14.80 -6.31 9.10
N GLY A 297 15.89 -5.92 8.43
CA GLY A 297 16.22 -6.37 7.08
C GLY A 297 15.23 -5.83 6.03
N ALA A 298 14.65 -4.66 6.28
CA ALA A 298 13.70 -3.97 5.40
C ALA A 298 12.51 -4.83 4.96
N ARG A 299 11.99 -5.66 5.84
CA ARG A 299 10.79 -6.47 5.56
C ARG A 299 9.56 -5.57 5.54
N GLY A 300 8.97 -5.42 4.38
CA GLY A 300 7.86 -4.50 4.17
C GLY A 300 8.29 -3.03 4.25
N ASN A 301 7.32 -2.13 4.34
CA ASN A 301 7.57 -0.70 4.49
C ASN A 301 8.03 -0.38 5.92
N THR A 302 9.31 -0.13 6.09
CA THR A 302 9.98 0.04 7.40
C THR A 302 10.75 1.35 7.54
N THR A 303 10.71 2.24 6.55
CA THR A 303 11.24 3.59 6.64
C THR A 303 10.25 4.56 7.30
N ALA A 304 10.75 5.52 8.03
CA ALA A 304 9.96 6.51 8.75
C ALA A 304 10.30 7.95 8.31
N LEU A 305 9.35 8.86 8.55
CA LEU A 305 9.58 10.29 8.56
C LEU A 305 9.48 10.75 10.02
N VAL A 306 10.59 11.29 10.58
CA VAL A 306 10.69 11.62 12.00
C VAL A 306 10.77 13.12 12.19
N GLY A 307 9.89 13.69 12.99
CA GLY A 307 9.91 15.13 13.29
C GLY A 307 8.59 15.64 13.85
N THR A 308 8.49 16.95 13.92
CA THR A 308 7.21 17.60 14.20
C THR A 308 6.24 17.40 13.03
N PRO A 309 4.91 17.53 13.25
CA PRO A 309 3.94 17.47 12.17
C PRO A 309 4.27 18.40 11.00
N ALA A 310 4.81 19.60 11.28
CA ALA A 310 5.21 20.56 10.24
C ALA A 310 6.41 20.06 9.41
N GLN A 311 7.46 19.55 10.04
CA GLN A 311 8.62 19.01 9.35
C GLN A 311 8.27 17.82 8.46
N VAL A 312 7.44 16.92 8.97
CA VAL A 312 6.99 15.74 8.20
C VAL A 312 6.06 16.15 7.07
N ALA A 313 5.18 17.14 7.27
CA ALA A 313 4.33 17.69 6.20
C ALA A 313 5.15 18.31 5.06
N GLU A 314 6.24 19.03 5.39
CA GLU A 314 7.18 19.57 4.40
C GLU A 314 7.90 18.45 3.63
N ALA A 315 8.32 17.36 4.32
CA ALA A 315 8.90 16.21 3.64
C ALA A 315 7.90 15.56 2.65
N LEU A 316 6.64 15.41 3.05
CA LEU A 316 5.58 14.91 2.17
C LEU A 316 5.32 15.85 0.98
N LEU A 317 5.38 17.17 1.18
CA LEU A 317 5.33 18.15 0.08
C LEU A 317 6.49 17.98 -0.91
N ASP A 318 7.71 17.69 -0.42
CA ASP A 318 8.86 17.45 -1.29
C ASP A 318 8.64 16.19 -2.16
N TYR A 319 8.11 15.11 -1.60
CA TYR A 319 7.69 13.93 -2.38
C TYR A 319 6.54 14.22 -3.35
N TRP A 320 5.57 15.06 -2.95
CA TRP A 320 4.49 15.48 -3.85
C TRP A 320 5.05 16.22 -5.07
N LYS A 321 6.06 17.09 -4.90
CA LYS A 321 6.76 17.77 -5.99
C LYS A 321 7.48 16.80 -6.96
N LEU A 322 7.81 15.59 -6.52
CA LEU A 322 8.31 14.52 -7.38
C LEU A 322 7.19 13.79 -8.17
N GLY A 323 5.92 14.17 -7.93
CA GLY A 323 4.75 13.63 -8.59
C GLY A 323 4.06 12.49 -7.83
N VAL A 324 4.37 12.31 -6.55
CA VAL A 324 3.61 11.41 -5.67
C VAL A 324 2.28 12.08 -5.33
N SER A 325 1.17 11.40 -5.58
CA SER A 325 -0.18 11.91 -5.32
C SER A 325 -0.90 11.24 -4.17
N THR A 326 -0.36 10.13 -3.67
CA THR A 326 -0.98 9.31 -2.63
C THR A 326 0.06 8.92 -1.59
N PHE A 327 -0.25 9.11 -0.31
CA PHE A 327 0.61 8.73 0.81
C PHE A 327 -0.05 7.65 1.63
N LEU A 328 0.53 6.45 1.66
CA LEU A 328 0.15 5.41 2.60
C LEU A 328 0.95 5.63 3.88
N ILE A 329 0.26 5.92 4.98
CA ILE A 329 0.88 6.17 6.27
C ILE A 329 0.32 5.24 7.34
N ARG A 330 1.20 4.64 8.13
CA ARG A 330 0.83 3.82 9.28
C ARG A 330 1.79 4.04 10.44
N GLY A 331 1.26 4.03 11.64
CA GLY A 331 2.03 4.24 12.86
C GLY A 331 2.62 2.96 13.46
N PHE A 332 3.39 3.14 14.53
CA PHE A 332 3.87 2.06 15.38
C PHE A 332 2.90 1.77 16.52
N ASP A 333 2.12 2.78 16.96
CA ASP A 333 0.91 2.68 17.77
C ASP A 333 -0.31 2.85 16.84
N PRO A 334 -0.84 1.76 16.22
CA PRO A 334 -1.63 1.88 15.00
C PRO A 334 -2.86 2.78 15.11
N LEU A 335 -3.66 2.62 16.16
CA LEU A 335 -4.89 3.40 16.36
C LEU A 335 -4.58 4.83 16.78
N GLU A 336 -3.71 4.99 17.77
CA GLU A 336 -3.31 6.27 18.35
C GLU A 336 -2.62 7.17 17.31
N ASP A 337 -1.71 6.59 16.52
CA ASP A 337 -1.03 7.31 15.44
C ASP A 337 -1.99 7.69 14.31
N ALA A 338 -2.98 6.84 13.97
CA ALA A 338 -3.97 7.18 12.95
C ALA A 338 -4.81 8.40 13.37
N VAL A 339 -5.21 8.48 14.64
CA VAL A 339 -5.88 9.67 15.19
C VAL A 339 -4.98 10.90 15.08
N GLY A 340 -3.75 10.80 15.57
CA GLY A 340 -2.78 11.92 15.55
C GLY A 340 -2.46 12.40 14.12
N TYR A 341 -2.38 11.51 13.15
CA TYR A 341 -2.18 11.90 11.74
C TYR A 341 -3.37 12.69 11.18
N GLY A 342 -4.59 12.25 11.49
CA GLY A 342 -5.81 12.95 11.08
C GLY A 342 -5.94 14.33 11.71
N GLU A 343 -5.53 14.48 12.96
CA GLU A 343 -5.62 15.75 13.70
C GLU A 343 -4.52 16.76 13.30
N THR A 344 -3.33 16.29 12.90
CA THR A 344 -2.17 17.19 12.75
C THR A 344 -1.51 17.11 11.36
N LEU A 345 -0.95 15.97 10.99
CA LEU A 345 -0.12 15.81 9.80
C LEU A 345 -0.88 16.04 8.50
N MET A 346 -2.02 15.35 8.35
CA MET A 346 -2.77 15.35 7.10
C MET A 346 -3.36 16.72 6.74
N PRO A 347 -3.97 17.47 7.69
CA PRO A 347 -4.43 18.83 7.41
C PRO A 347 -3.30 19.75 6.98
N LEU A 348 -2.16 19.74 7.69
CA LEU A 348 -0.99 20.54 7.35
C LEU A 348 -0.44 20.22 5.96
N THR A 349 -0.32 18.92 5.65
CA THR A 349 0.17 18.49 4.33
C THR A 349 -0.76 18.95 3.20
N ARG A 350 -2.07 18.78 3.38
CA ARG A 350 -3.06 19.24 2.41
C ARG A 350 -2.99 20.76 2.20
N GLU A 351 -2.84 21.52 3.28
CA GLU A 351 -2.70 22.97 3.23
C GLU A 351 -1.43 23.42 2.48
N LEU A 352 -0.28 22.81 2.79
CA LEU A 352 0.98 23.11 2.12
C LEU A 352 0.89 22.82 0.61
N ILE A 353 0.32 21.69 0.22
CA ILE A 353 0.15 21.32 -1.18
C ILE A 353 -0.83 22.26 -1.88
N ALA A 354 -1.92 22.63 -1.24
CA ALA A 354 -2.87 23.59 -1.81
C ALA A 354 -2.23 24.96 -2.06
N ARG A 355 -1.42 25.46 -1.12
CA ARG A 355 -0.65 26.68 -1.26
C ARG A 355 0.35 26.60 -2.43
N GLU A 356 1.05 25.49 -2.57
CA GLU A 356 2.02 25.27 -3.64
C GLU A 356 1.35 25.19 -5.01
N THR A 357 0.21 24.49 -5.12
CA THR A 357 -0.60 24.46 -6.34
C THR A 357 -1.06 25.85 -6.77
N ALA A 358 -1.58 26.65 -5.82
CA ALA A 358 -2.03 28.00 -6.11
C ALA A 358 -0.89 28.95 -6.55
N LYS A 359 0.35 28.72 -6.07
CA LYS A 359 1.53 29.47 -6.55
C LYS A 359 1.86 29.12 -7.99
N ALA A 360 1.85 27.81 -8.33
CA ALA A 360 2.15 27.34 -9.69
C ALA A 360 1.14 27.89 -10.73
N GLU A 361 -0.13 28.02 -10.36
CA GLU A 361 -1.18 28.58 -11.23
C GLU A 361 -1.07 30.09 -11.45
N ARG A 362 -0.33 30.82 -10.60
CA ARG A 362 -0.15 32.27 -10.68
C ARG A 362 1.08 32.70 -11.48
N VAL A 363 1.96 31.77 -11.83
CA VAL A 363 3.14 32.02 -12.68
C VAL A 363 2.67 31.92 -14.14
N PRO A 364 2.58 33.05 -14.92
CA PRO A 364 2.24 32.98 -16.34
C PRO A 364 3.32 32.17 -17.09
N ALA A 365 2.89 31.37 -18.06
CA ALA A 365 3.75 30.60 -18.95
C ALA A 365 4.64 31.48 -19.82
#